data_69de335db1837b09e05504fcaee7e083
#
_entry.id   69de335db1837b09e05504fcaee7e083
#
_cell.length_a   1.000
_cell.length_b   1.000
_cell.length_c   1.000
_cell.angle_alpha   90.00
_cell.angle_beta   90.00
_cell.angle_gamma   90.00
#
_symmetry.space_group_name_H-M   'P 1'
#
loop_
_entity.id
_entity.type
_entity.pdbx_description
1 polymer ?
#
loop_
_entity_poly.entity_id
_entity_poly.type
_entity_poly.pdbx_seq_one_letter_code
_entity_poly.pdbx_strand_id
1 'polypeptide(L)'
;MSRLAVSSYQPIKTFQYFTPSYKEIIREKDKSIYNENDGSQWDNFEYVISKYTGNDYWVLNDYLRDGVVTDAYYTEKELKSWAWCLHSSLEYFTSNVSNGEEVYRGISIEAPRDWKVGSRFYFAEFVSTSVDYSVAENFAQGVTMLVIKIKNNGNNGNNNYCRDISEISQYPEAEILLTAFCRYEITDIRRGGSYDPDIFYMDCIGY
;
A
#
# COMPACT_ATOMS: atom_id res chain seq x y z
N MET A 1 -16.50 13.71 10.32
CA MET A 1 -15.61 12.71 10.95
C MET A 1 -15.88 11.39 10.24
N SER A 2 -15.14 11.09 9.17
CA SER A 2 -15.23 9.81 8.48
C SER A 2 -14.50 8.79 9.35
N ARG A 3 -15.20 7.72 9.72
CA ARG A 3 -14.58 6.54 10.30
C ARG A 3 -13.74 5.90 9.21
N LEU A 4 -12.42 6.11 9.22
CA LEU A 4 -11.53 5.18 8.55
C LEU A 4 -11.80 3.83 9.18
N ALA A 5 -12.36 2.92 8.37
CA ALA A 5 -12.65 1.58 8.81
C ALA A 5 -11.34 0.97 9.29
N VAL A 6 -11.29 0.62 10.56
CA VAL A 6 -10.22 -0.21 11.11
C VAL A 6 -10.29 -1.52 10.34
N SER A 7 -9.42 -1.65 9.34
CA SER A 7 -9.26 -2.88 8.60
C SER A 7 -8.97 -3.98 9.62
N SER A 8 -9.81 -5.01 9.65
CA SER A 8 -9.63 -6.15 10.54
C SER A 8 -8.25 -6.75 10.29
N TYR A 9 -7.47 -6.86 11.35
CA TYR A 9 -6.12 -7.39 11.36
C TYR A 9 -6.04 -8.73 10.63
N GLN A 10 -5.25 -8.76 9.56
CA GLN A 10 -4.79 -10.00 8.96
C GLN A 10 -3.28 -10.13 9.22
N PRO A 11 -2.79 -11.32 9.58
CA PRO A 11 -1.39 -11.49 9.88
C PRO A 11 -0.56 -11.14 8.64
N ILE A 12 0.42 -10.26 8.83
CA ILE A 12 1.41 -9.94 7.80
C ILE A 12 2.11 -11.26 7.45
N LYS A 13 1.95 -11.69 6.20
CA LYS A 13 2.56 -12.93 5.73
C LYS A 13 4.06 -12.72 5.59
N THR A 14 4.84 -13.55 6.28
CA THR A 14 6.29 -13.56 6.14
C THR A 14 6.69 -13.95 4.70
N PHE A 15 7.84 -13.49 4.27
CA PHE A 15 8.41 -13.53 2.91
C PHE A 15 8.38 -14.88 2.17
N GLN A 16 8.07 -15.99 2.85
CA GLN A 16 8.14 -17.35 2.28
C GLN A 16 6.94 -17.73 1.39
N TYR A 17 5.88 -16.95 1.36
CA TYR A 17 4.65 -17.30 0.64
C TYR A 17 4.26 -16.25 -0.37
N PHE A 18 5.01 -16.21 -1.49
CA PHE A 18 4.46 -15.66 -2.72
C PHE A 18 3.31 -16.55 -3.16
N THR A 19 2.08 -16.13 -2.95
CA THR A 19 0.97 -16.78 -3.63
C THR A 19 1.12 -16.57 -5.13
N PRO A 20 1.10 -17.63 -5.95
CA PRO A 20 1.21 -17.51 -7.40
C PRO A 20 0.21 -16.52 -8.03
N SER A 21 -0.94 -16.36 -7.40
CA SER A 21 -2.06 -15.55 -7.88
C SER A 21 -1.72 -14.09 -8.16
N TYR A 22 -0.83 -13.46 -7.38
CA TYR A 22 -0.51 -12.05 -7.65
C TYR A 22 0.50 -11.88 -8.80
N LYS A 23 1.49 -12.76 -8.90
CA LYS A 23 2.35 -12.81 -10.10
C LYS A 23 1.52 -13.08 -11.35
N GLU A 24 0.43 -13.81 -11.22
CA GLU A 24 -0.53 -14.03 -12.30
C GLU A 24 -1.35 -12.77 -12.56
N ILE A 25 -1.86 -12.08 -11.55
CA ILE A 25 -2.60 -10.81 -11.72
C ILE A 25 -1.75 -9.74 -12.40
N ILE A 26 -0.46 -9.61 -12.04
CA ILE A 26 0.44 -8.60 -12.62
C ILE A 26 1.13 -9.10 -13.90
N ARG A 27 1.44 -10.40 -14.05
CA ARG A 27 2.14 -10.94 -15.22
C ARG A 27 1.23 -11.34 -16.37
N GLU A 28 0.05 -11.79 -16.08
CA GLU A 28 -0.97 -11.93 -17.12
C GLU A 28 -1.47 -10.53 -17.45
N LYS A 29 -0.75 -9.88 -18.36
CA LYS A 29 -1.32 -8.90 -19.27
C LYS A 29 -2.40 -9.64 -20.07
N ASP A 30 -3.43 -10.08 -19.39
CA ASP A 30 -4.58 -10.63 -20.03
C ASP A 30 -5.31 -9.43 -20.67
N LYS A 31 -4.96 -9.20 -21.94
CA LYS A 31 -5.65 -8.23 -22.78
C LYS A 31 -7.16 -8.44 -22.79
N SER A 32 -7.65 -9.59 -22.30
CA SER A 32 -9.08 -9.88 -22.15
C SER A 32 -9.72 -9.14 -20.98
N ILE A 33 -8.93 -8.69 -20.00
CA ILE A 33 -9.41 -7.82 -18.90
C ILE A 33 -9.55 -6.38 -19.41
N TYR A 34 -8.66 -5.95 -20.33
CA TYR A 34 -8.74 -4.70 -21.06
C TYR A 34 -9.54 -4.93 -22.36
N ASN A 35 -10.82 -4.81 -22.28
CA ASN A 35 -11.61 -4.63 -23.49
C ASN A 35 -11.55 -3.15 -23.86
N GLU A 36 -10.61 -2.82 -24.75
CA GLU A 36 -10.38 -1.45 -25.25
C GLU A 36 -11.66 -0.74 -25.78
N ASN A 37 -12.76 -1.48 -25.86
CA ASN A 37 -14.04 -1.01 -26.41
C ASN A 37 -15.17 -0.87 -25.38
N ASP A 38 -14.97 -1.16 -24.09
CA ASP A 38 -16.06 -1.08 -23.12
C ASP A 38 -16.18 0.28 -22.43
N GLY A 39 -15.29 1.23 -22.77
CA GLY A 39 -15.28 2.56 -22.16
C GLY A 39 -15.10 2.49 -20.65
N SER A 40 -14.35 1.52 -20.17
CA SER A 40 -14.23 1.28 -18.75
C SER A 40 -13.63 2.50 -18.08
N GLN A 41 -14.23 2.90 -16.98
CA GLN A 41 -13.77 4.00 -16.11
C GLN A 41 -12.32 3.83 -15.64
N TRP A 42 -11.71 2.67 -15.89
CA TRP A 42 -10.35 2.31 -15.48
C TRP A 42 -9.25 2.80 -16.42
N ASP A 43 -9.60 3.36 -17.59
CA ASP A 43 -8.62 3.90 -18.55
C ASP A 43 -8.06 5.26 -18.10
N ASN A 44 -8.63 5.87 -17.06
CA ASN A 44 -8.17 7.13 -16.50
C ASN A 44 -7.38 6.87 -15.22
N PHE A 45 -6.06 7.02 -15.29
CA PHE A 45 -5.14 6.82 -14.15
C PHE A 45 -5.44 7.71 -12.95
N GLU A 46 -5.82 8.96 -13.17
CA GLU A 46 -6.20 9.88 -12.10
C GLU A 46 -7.48 9.40 -11.40
N TYR A 47 -8.46 8.92 -12.16
CA TYR A 47 -9.69 8.37 -11.62
C TYR A 47 -9.42 7.14 -10.74
N VAL A 48 -8.55 6.23 -11.20
CA VAL A 48 -8.22 4.99 -10.49
C VAL A 48 -7.55 5.31 -9.15
N ILE A 49 -6.63 6.26 -9.12
CA ILE A 49 -5.95 6.71 -7.91
C ILE A 49 -6.95 7.44 -6.99
N SER A 50 -7.70 8.40 -7.52
CA SER A 50 -8.71 9.13 -6.76
C SER A 50 -9.77 8.20 -6.15
N LYS A 51 -10.19 7.17 -6.88
CA LYS A 51 -11.10 6.15 -6.35
C LYS A 51 -10.48 5.38 -5.19
N TYR A 52 -9.19 5.02 -5.29
CA TYR A 52 -8.50 4.32 -4.22
C TYR A 52 -8.39 5.19 -2.95
N THR A 53 -8.14 6.48 -3.09
CA THR A 53 -8.06 7.39 -1.93
C THR A 53 -9.44 7.73 -1.34
N GLY A 54 -10.53 7.30 -1.97
CA GLY A 54 -11.90 7.46 -1.49
C GLY A 54 -12.30 6.45 -0.41
N ASN A 55 -13.61 6.22 -0.31
CA ASN A 55 -14.16 5.38 0.75
C ASN A 55 -14.02 3.86 0.50
N ASP A 56 -13.66 3.45 -0.72
CA ASP A 56 -13.73 2.04 -1.14
C ASP A 56 -12.36 1.32 -1.12
N TYR A 57 -11.26 2.01 -0.78
CA TYR A 57 -9.91 1.42 -0.78
C TYR A 57 -9.82 0.11 0.02
N TRP A 58 -10.59 -0.01 1.09
CA TRP A 58 -10.59 -1.18 1.96
C TRP A 58 -11.08 -2.43 1.24
N VAL A 59 -12.05 -2.31 0.31
CA VAL A 59 -12.56 -3.45 -0.48
C VAL A 59 -11.44 -4.04 -1.33
N LEU A 60 -10.67 -3.18 -2.00
CA LEU A 60 -9.53 -3.61 -2.81
C LEU A 60 -8.44 -4.24 -1.95
N ASN A 61 -8.09 -3.59 -0.83
CA ASN A 61 -7.05 -4.06 0.07
C ASN A 61 -7.42 -5.38 0.75
N ASP A 62 -8.70 -5.56 1.17
CA ASP A 62 -9.20 -6.83 1.70
C ASP A 62 -9.10 -7.95 0.64
N TYR A 63 -9.51 -7.65 -0.59
CA TYR A 63 -9.37 -8.60 -1.69
C TYR A 63 -7.90 -9.01 -1.93
N LEU A 64 -6.98 -8.05 -1.92
CA LEU A 64 -5.55 -8.33 -2.12
C LEU A 64 -4.95 -9.17 -0.97
N ARG A 65 -5.43 -8.98 0.27
CA ARG A 65 -4.98 -9.75 1.44
C ARG A 65 -5.53 -11.16 1.46
N ASP A 66 -6.83 -11.29 1.25
CA ASP A 66 -7.58 -12.50 1.58
C ASP A 66 -8.09 -13.26 0.36
N GLY A 67 -8.09 -12.63 -0.82
CA GLY A 67 -8.64 -13.21 -2.04
C GLY A 67 -10.18 -13.30 -2.03
N VAL A 68 -10.85 -12.58 -1.11
CA VAL A 68 -12.29 -12.63 -0.93
C VAL A 68 -12.92 -11.29 -1.28
N VAL A 69 -13.99 -11.33 -2.07
CA VAL A 69 -14.81 -10.14 -2.35
C VAL A 69 -15.72 -9.90 -1.14
N THR A 70 -15.45 -8.84 -0.40
CA THR A 70 -16.14 -8.50 0.86
C THR A 70 -17.34 -7.58 0.67
N ASP A 71 -17.45 -6.91 -0.47
CA ASP A 71 -18.54 -5.99 -0.78
C ASP A 71 -19.33 -6.44 -2.01
N ALA A 72 -20.66 -6.51 -1.88
CA ALA A 72 -21.55 -6.99 -2.93
C ALA A 72 -21.65 -6.07 -4.16
N TYR A 73 -21.14 -4.84 -4.07
CA TYR A 73 -21.09 -3.90 -5.20
C TYR A 73 -19.94 -4.17 -6.15
N TYR A 74 -19.00 -5.08 -5.79
CA TYR A 74 -17.83 -5.41 -6.59
C TYR A 74 -17.81 -6.88 -6.97
N THR A 75 -17.38 -7.16 -8.17
CA THR A 75 -17.02 -8.51 -8.63
C THR A 75 -15.52 -8.74 -8.50
N GLU A 76 -15.11 -10.00 -8.43
CA GLU A 76 -13.68 -10.35 -8.44
C GLU A 76 -12.96 -9.79 -9.68
N LYS A 77 -13.61 -9.83 -10.85
CA LYS A 77 -13.07 -9.28 -12.09
C LYS A 77 -12.80 -7.78 -11.99
N GLU A 78 -13.72 -7.01 -11.40
CA GLU A 78 -13.56 -5.57 -11.20
C GLU A 78 -12.41 -5.27 -10.23
N LEU A 79 -12.29 -6.01 -9.13
CA LEU A 79 -11.21 -5.82 -8.17
C LEU A 79 -9.85 -6.16 -8.78
N LYS A 80 -9.75 -7.22 -9.58
CA LYS A 80 -8.54 -7.55 -10.34
C LYS A 80 -8.17 -6.44 -11.32
N SER A 81 -9.13 -5.93 -12.06
CA SER A 81 -8.93 -4.83 -13.00
C SER A 81 -8.48 -3.56 -12.27
N TRP A 82 -9.13 -3.23 -11.16
CA TRP A 82 -8.75 -2.09 -10.35
C TRP A 82 -7.33 -2.20 -9.78
N ALA A 83 -6.98 -3.35 -9.19
CA ALA A 83 -5.64 -3.61 -8.67
C ALA A 83 -4.56 -3.42 -9.75
N TRP A 84 -4.82 -3.98 -10.95
CA TRP A 84 -3.89 -3.88 -12.06
C TRP A 84 -3.75 -2.45 -12.58
N CYS A 85 -4.86 -1.72 -12.76
CA CYS A 85 -4.85 -0.35 -13.23
C CYS A 85 -4.18 0.59 -12.22
N LEU A 86 -4.43 0.39 -10.91
CA LEU A 86 -3.79 1.18 -9.87
C LEU A 86 -2.27 0.93 -9.84
N HIS A 87 -1.85 -0.33 -9.91
CA HIS A 87 -0.42 -0.68 -9.99
C HIS A 87 0.23 -0.05 -11.23
N SER A 88 -0.38 -0.22 -12.41
CA SER A 88 0.13 0.36 -13.66
C SER A 88 0.17 1.89 -13.63
N SER A 89 -0.78 2.53 -12.96
CA SER A 89 -0.80 3.98 -12.77
C SER A 89 0.40 4.46 -11.96
N LEU A 90 0.75 3.74 -10.89
CA LEU A 90 1.90 4.08 -10.08
C LEU A 90 3.23 3.86 -10.81
N GLU A 91 3.32 2.84 -11.67
CA GLU A 91 4.52 2.58 -12.48
C GLU A 91 4.68 3.54 -13.67
N TYR A 92 3.58 3.94 -14.31
CA TYR A 92 3.60 4.74 -15.53
C TYR A 92 4.15 6.14 -15.32
N PHE A 93 3.84 6.74 -14.20
CA PHE A 93 4.32 8.07 -13.89
C PHE A 93 5.71 8.00 -13.25
N THR A 94 6.59 8.91 -13.63
CA THR A 94 7.89 9.05 -12.95
C THR A 94 7.67 9.33 -11.48
N SER A 95 8.26 8.51 -10.62
CA SER A 95 8.19 8.74 -9.19
C SER A 95 8.88 10.06 -8.85
N ASN A 96 8.20 10.92 -8.09
CA ASN A 96 8.74 12.13 -7.51
C ASN A 96 9.23 11.91 -6.06
N VAL A 97 9.25 10.66 -5.61
CA VAL A 97 9.73 10.26 -4.28
C VAL A 97 11.21 9.94 -4.34
N SER A 98 12.00 10.59 -3.49
CA SER A 98 13.45 10.46 -3.50
C SER A 98 13.93 9.16 -2.85
N ASN A 99 15.11 8.67 -3.30
CA ASN A 99 15.78 7.58 -2.60
C ASN A 99 16.22 8.04 -1.21
N GLY A 100 15.88 7.25 -0.21
CA GLY A 100 16.20 7.56 1.19
C GLY A 100 15.15 8.42 1.89
N GLU A 101 14.08 8.83 1.18
CA GLU A 101 12.96 9.54 1.77
C GLU A 101 12.26 8.67 2.81
N GLU A 102 11.87 9.29 3.92
CA GLU A 102 11.12 8.62 4.98
C GLU A 102 9.65 9.01 4.88
N VAL A 103 8.80 7.99 4.91
CA VAL A 103 7.36 8.13 4.92
C VAL A 103 6.77 7.38 6.11
N TYR A 104 5.62 7.80 6.57
CA TYR A 104 5.06 7.36 7.84
C TYR A 104 3.70 6.71 7.63
N ARG A 105 3.44 5.63 8.38
CA ARG A 105 2.14 4.98 8.44
C ARG A 105 1.78 4.64 9.89
N GLY A 106 0.68 5.20 10.37
CA GLY A 106 0.09 4.82 11.64
C GLY A 106 -0.86 3.63 11.48
N ILE A 107 -0.82 2.72 12.42
CA ILE A 107 -1.71 1.54 12.49
C ILE A 107 -2.26 1.45 13.90
N SER A 108 -3.59 1.46 14.04
CA SER A 108 -4.29 1.42 15.34
C SER A 108 -4.40 0.02 15.98
N ILE A 109 -3.53 -0.89 15.58
CA ILE A 109 -3.43 -2.26 16.09
C ILE A 109 -1.98 -2.59 16.43
N GLU A 110 -1.78 -3.56 17.33
CA GLU A 110 -0.44 -4.03 17.67
C GLU A 110 0.25 -4.69 16.47
N ALA A 111 1.53 -4.37 16.28
CA ALA A 111 2.37 -5.07 15.33
C ALA A 111 2.53 -6.54 15.74
N PRO A 112 2.81 -7.46 14.78
CA PRO A 112 3.08 -8.86 15.09
C PRO A 112 4.19 -9.00 16.13
N ARG A 113 3.96 -9.85 17.13
CA ARG A 113 4.88 -10.04 18.27
C ARG A 113 6.23 -10.65 17.87
N ASP A 114 6.26 -11.35 16.75
CA ASP A 114 7.46 -11.97 16.19
C ASP A 114 8.31 -11.01 15.33
N TRP A 115 7.86 -9.79 15.15
CA TRP A 115 8.66 -8.78 14.46
C TRP A 115 9.91 -8.41 15.24
N LYS A 116 11.05 -8.50 14.55
CA LYS A 116 12.38 -8.18 15.08
C LYS A 116 13.24 -7.55 13.99
N VAL A 117 14.31 -6.89 14.37
CA VAL A 117 15.32 -6.37 13.44
C VAL A 117 15.79 -7.49 12.51
N GLY A 118 15.82 -7.21 11.20
CA GLY A 118 16.11 -8.16 10.14
C GLY A 118 14.90 -8.99 9.68
N SER A 119 13.70 -8.82 10.28
CA SER A 119 12.48 -9.45 9.76
C SER A 119 12.16 -8.89 8.39
N ARG A 120 11.85 -9.78 7.46
CA ARG A 120 11.46 -9.44 6.07
C ARG A 120 10.05 -9.90 5.81
N PHE A 121 9.25 -9.04 5.21
CA PHE A 121 7.86 -9.31 4.88
C PHE A 121 7.39 -8.45 3.72
N TYR A 122 6.15 -8.61 3.32
CA TYR A 122 5.47 -7.75 2.38
C TYR A 122 4.06 -7.44 2.85
N PHE A 123 3.54 -6.29 2.46
CA PHE A 123 2.11 -6.03 2.53
C PHE A 123 1.47 -6.47 1.22
N ALA A 124 0.40 -7.28 1.31
CA ALA A 124 -0.33 -7.73 0.12
C ALA A 124 -1.15 -6.60 -0.51
N GLU A 125 -1.44 -5.57 0.26
CA GLU A 125 -2.23 -4.40 -0.12
C GLU A 125 -1.36 -3.24 -0.62
N PHE A 126 -2.01 -2.27 -1.25
CA PHE A 126 -1.42 -0.95 -1.42
C PHE A 126 -1.25 -0.26 -0.07
N VAL A 127 -0.15 0.44 0.11
CA VAL A 127 0.22 1.03 1.40
C VAL A 127 0.20 2.54 1.31
N SER A 128 -0.87 3.16 1.83
CA SER A 128 -0.95 4.60 2.00
C SER A 128 -0.04 5.04 3.15
N THR A 129 0.77 6.05 2.88
CA THR A 129 1.69 6.67 3.84
C THR A 129 1.62 8.19 3.71
N SER A 130 2.16 8.91 4.67
CA SER A 130 2.30 10.37 4.59
C SER A 130 3.75 10.77 4.79
N VAL A 131 4.16 11.89 4.19
CA VAL A 131 5.43 12.57 4.54
C VAL A 131 5.31 13.36 5.84
N ASP A 132 4.10 13.59 6.33
CA ASP A 132 3.84 14.26 7.60
C ASP A 132 3.64 13.23 8.72
N TYR A 133 4.57 13.21 9.66
CA TYR A 133 4.51 12.32 10.82
C TYR A 133 3.21 12.51 11.64
N SER A 134 2.74 13.74 11.77
CA SER A 134 1.55 14.04 12.57
C SER A 134 0.27 13.43 11.98
N VAL A 135 0.19 13.33 10.65
CA VAL A 135 -0.90 12.64 9.96
C VAL A 135 -0.88 11.16 10.33
N ALA A 136 0.27 10.51 10.21
CA ALA A 136 0.40 9.10 10.54
C ALA A 136 0.17 8.83 12.04
N GLU A 137 0.59 9.73 12.93
CA GLU A 137 0.39 9.62 14.37
C GLU A 137 -1.10 9.57 14.75
N ASN A 138 -1.94 10.36 14.07
CA ASN A 138 -3.39 10.32 14.26
C ASN A 138 -3.99 8.95 13.91
N PHE A 139 -3.43 8.25 12.92
CA PHE A 139 -3.85 6.88 12.56
C PHE A 139 -3.27 5.82 13.50
N ALA A 140 -2.09 6.02 14.05
CA ALA A 140 -1.46 5.11 15.00
C ALA A 140 -2.25 5.00 16.31
N GLN A 141 -2.91 6.07 16.73
CA GLN A 141 -3.68 6.12 17.99
C GLN A 141 -2.87 5.62 19.20
N GLY A 142 -1.56 5.88 19.23
CA GLY A 142 -0.68 5.44 20.29
C GLY A 142 -0.31 3.95 20.24
N VAL A 143 -0.58 3.20 19.15
CA VAL A 143 -0.35 1.75 19.08
C VAL A 143 0.87 1.40 18.25
N THR A 144 0.85 1.62 16.93
CA THR A 144 1.96 1.23 16.05
C THR A 144 2.25 2.32 15.02
N MET A 145 3.50 2.70 14.89
CA MET A 145 4.02 3.61 13.88
C MET A 145 5.05 2.88 13.02
N LEU A 146 4.88 2.96 11.70
CA LEU A 146 5.88 2.51 10.73
C LEU A 146 6.60 3.73 10.18
N VAL A 147 7.91 3.74 10.27
CA VAL A 147 8.81 4.71 9.62
C VAL A 147 9.48 3.96 8.47
N ILE A 148 9.04 4.26 7.26
CA ILE A 148 9.42 3.51 6.06
C ILE A 148 10.39 4.34 5.25
N LYS A 149 11.60 3.86 5.09
CA LYS A 149 12.61 4.47 4.24
C LYS A 149 12.55 3.88 2.84
N ILE A 150 12.31 4.73 1.85
CA ILE A 150 12.24 4.34 0.45
C ILE A 150 13.65 4.03 -0.08
N LYS A 151 13.88 2.82 -0.59
CA LYS A 151 15.15 2.40 -1.16
C LYS A 151 15.05 2.23 -2.67
N ASN A 152 16.03 2.77 -3.36
CA ASN A 152 16.11 2.60 -4.81
C ASN A 152 16.60 1.20 -5.18
N ASN A 153 15.88 0.51 -6.07
CA ASN A 153 16.23 -0.84 -6.54
C ASN A 153 17.39 -0.88 -7.55
N GLY A 154 18.15 0.19 -7.67
CA GLY A 154 19.38 0.20 -8.49
C GLY A 154 19.15 0.36 -10.01
N ASN A 155 17.94 0.35 -10.49
CA ASN A 155 17.62 0.58 -11.90
C ASN A 155 17.31 2.06 -12.13
N ASN A 156 18.31 2.82 -12.59
CA ASN A 156 18.18 4.20 -13.11
C ASN A 156 17.54 5.26 -12.20
N GLY A 157 17.51 5.07 -10.90
CA GLY A 157 17.08 6.11 -9.95
C GLY A 157 15.55 6.27 -9.83
N ASN A 158 14.75 5.49 -10.53
CA ASN A 158 13.30 5.57 -10.45
C ASN A 158 12.74 4.54 -9.46
N ASN A 159 12.03 5.03 -8.46
CA ASN A 159 11.27 4.21 -7.51
C ASN A 159 9.88 3.91 -8.10
N ASN A 160 9.79 2.95 -9.02
CA ASN A 160 8.52 2.61 -9.70
C ASN A 160 7.47 1.98 -8.79
N TYR A 161 7.75 1.83 -7.51
CA TYR A 161 6.86 1.18 -6.54
C TYR A 161 6.22 2.14 -5.52
N CYS A 162 6.48 3.43 -5.63
CA CYS A 162 5.86 4.44 -4.79
C CYS A 162 5.66 5.76 -5.56
N ARG A 163 4.64 6.49 -5.17
CA ARG A 163 4.29 7.76 -5.78
C ARG A 163 3.64 8.71 -4.80
N ASP A 164 4.02 9.98 -4.90
CA ASP A 164 3.28 11.08 -4.32
C ASP A 164 1.99 11.29 -5.14
N ILE A 165 0.86 11.11 -4.49
CA ILE A 165 -0.48 11.24 -5.07
C ILE A 165 -1.27 12.39 -4.44
N SER A 166 -0.60 13.28 -3.72
CA SER A 166 -1.23 14.37 -2.96
C SER A 166 -2.11 15.27 -3.81
N GLU A 167 -1.75 15.47 -5.09
CA GLU A 167 -2.54 16.29 -6.02
C GLU A 167 -3.80 15.57 -6.55
N ILE A 168 -3.84 14.23 -6.47
CA ILE A 168 -4.91 13.40 -7.03
C ILE A 168 -5.79 12.82 -5.91
N SER A 169 -5.22 12.68 -4.70
CA SER A 169 -5.93 12.17 -3.54
C SER A 169 -7.18 12.99 -3.21
N GLN A 170 -8.25 12.31 -2.78
CA GLN A 170 -9.46 12.97 -2.28
C GLN A 170 -9.24 13.69 -0.94
N TYR A 171 -8.12 13.44 -0.28
CA TYR A 171 -7.79 14.02 1.02
C TYR A 171 -6.45 14.77 0.95
N PRO A 172 -6.32 15.95 1.55
CA PRO A 172 -5.09 16.75 1.54
C PRO A 172 -4.09 16.23 2.58
N GLU A 173 -3.59 15.00 2.43
CA GLU A 173 -2.79 14.31 3.45
C GLU A 173 -1.31 14.15 3.06
N ALA A 174 -0.81 14.86 2.05
CA ALA A 174 0.55 14.68 1.55
C ALA A 174 0.90 13.18 1.37
N GLU A 175 0.03 12.46 0.64
CA GLU A 175 0.01 11.02 0.57
C GLU A 175 1.04 10.47 -0.42
N ILE A 176 1.90 9.56 0.07
CA ILE A 176 2.73 8.69 -0.74
C ILE A 176 2.10 7.30 -0.76
N LEU A 177 1.72 6.84 -1.94
CA LEU A 177 1.15 5.50 -2.12
C LEU A 177 2.23 4.52 -2.61
N LEU A 178 2.43 3.43 -1.87
CA LEU A 178 3.30 2.34 -2.26
C LEU A 178 2.47 1.22 -2.90
N THR A 179 3.02 0.59 -3.93
CA THR A 179 2.36 -0.51 -4.62
C THR A 179 2.17 -1.72 -3.70
N ALA A 180 1.16 -2.52 -4.00
CA ALA A 180 0.96 -3.79 -3.33
C ALA A 180 2.19 -4.70 -3.49
N PHE A 181 2.43 -5.57 -2.50
CA PHE A 181 3.52 -6.55 -2.46
C PHE A 181 4.94 -5.97 -2.42
N CYS A 182 5.10 -4.70 -2.11
CA CYS A 182 6.41 -4.17 -1.75
C CYS A 182 7.00 -4.94 -0.58
N ARG A 183 8.30 -5.16 -0.66
CA ARG A 183 9.08 -5.88 0.35
C ARG A 183 9.67 -4.90 1.35
N TYR A 184 9.65 -5.30 2.61
CA TYR A 184 10.14 -4.51 3.72
C TYR A 184 11.14 -5.31 4.55
N GLU A 185 12.13 -4.63 5.09
CA GLU A 185 13.05 -5.19 6.07
C GLU A 185 13.09 -4.27 7.29
N ILE A 186 12.83 -4.82 8.49
CA ILE A 186 12.91 -4.06 9.74
C ILE A 186 14.37 -3.79 10.06
N THR A 187 14.71 -2.51 10.18
CA THR A 187 16.08 -2.05 10.46
C THR A 187 16.28 -1.67 11.92
N ASP A 188 15.23 -1.20 12.61
CA ASP A 188 15.26 -0.87 14.02
C ASP A 188 13.85 -0.95 14.64
N ILE A 189 13.76 -1.07 15.96
CA ILE A 189 12.51 -1.10 16.72
C ILE A 189 12.69 -0.27 17.98
N ARG A 190 11.84 0.75 18.13
CA ARG A 190 11.71 1.52 19.36
C ARG A 190 10.38 1.17 20.03
N ARG A 191 10.43 0.58 21.21
CA ARG A 191 9.22 0.28 21.98
C ARG A 191 8.69 1.56 22.64
N GLY A 192 7.42 1.78 22.48
CA GLY A 192 6.70 2.89 23.09
C GLY A 192 6.47 2.66 24.59
N GLY A 193 6.04 3.73 25.26
CA GLY A 193 5.55 3.67 26.63
C GLY A 193 4.02 3.44 26.67
N SER A 194 3.42 3.69 27.82
CA SER A 194 1.97 3.46 28.02
C SER A 194 1.06 4.29 27.10
N TYR A 195 1.58 5.33 26.46
CA TYR A 195 0.83 6.25 25.62
C TYR A 195 1.50 6.54 24.29
N ASP A 196 2.72 6.03 24.07
CA ASP A 196 3.48 6.22 22.85
C ASP A 196 3.40 4.96 21.99
N PRO A 197 3.30 5.07 20.66
CA PRO A 197 3.28 3.91 19.79
C PRO A 197 4.62 3.16 19.79
N ASP A 198 4.56 1.86 19.56
CA ASP A 198 5.73 1.11 19.11
C ASP A 198 6.13 1.62 17.72
N ILE A 199 7.40 1.98 17.54
CA ILE A 199 7.91 2.50 16.26
C ILE A 199 8.79 1.42 15.61
N PHE A 200 8.44 1.07 14.38
CA PHE A 200 9.19 0.14 13.56
C PHE A 200 9.82 0.91 12.39
N TYR A 201 11.13 0.99 12.39
CA TYR A 201 11.89 1.52 11.28
C TYR A 201 12.14 0.40 10.27
N MET A 202 11.89 0.66 9.00
CA MET A 202 12.04 -0.34 7.97
C MET A 202 12.47 0.27 6.63
N ASP A 203 13.21 -0.50 5.86
CA ASP A 203 13.52 -0.21 4.48
C ASP A 203 12.46 -0.83 3.57
N CYS A 204 11.86 -0.04 2.68
CA CYS A 204 11.08 -0.54 1.56
C CYS A 204 12.02 -0.71 0.37
N ILE A 205 12.16 -1.94 -0.11
CA ILE A 205 13.12 -2.34 -1.16
C ILE A 205 12.45 -2.69 -2.49
N GLY A 206 11.18 -2.28 -2.66
CA GLY A 206 10.38 -2.59 -3.84
C GLY A 206 9.92 -4.06 -3.88
N TYR A 207 9.66 -4.61 -5.06
CA TYR A 207 9.15 -5.98 -5.27
C TYR A 207 10.05 -6.83 -6.18
#